data_151d889206c83421653834edb898a06e
#
_entry.id   151d889206c83421653834edb898a06e
#
_cell.length_a   1.000
_cell.length_b   1.000
_cell.length_c   1.000
_cell.angle_alpha   90.00
_cell.angle_beta   90.00
_cell.angle_gamma   90.00
#
_symmetry.space_group_name_H-M   'P 1'
#
loop_
_entity.id
_entity.type
_entity.pdbx_description
1 polymer ?
#
loop_
_entity_poly.entity_id
_entity_poly.type
_entity_poly.pdbx_seq_one_letter_code
_entity_poly.pdbx_strand_id
1 'polypeptide(L)'
;IKECVQFNAELIPIIEDAFKSLSLGKTVMPPILRVDIEKYHGESDVKAAYIEGLDSFAVKVASGFFNNPKLGLPSSNGLMILLDSQTGVIKSVLLDKGYLTDVRTAIAGAIASKYLSNPESSTVAIIGTGIQARMQLEALTLVRDIKKINVWSRDINKTHAYIEKVSKNINLNFTAFDNTNDVVKNADILITTTPSKKPC
;
A
#
# COMPACT_ATOMS: atom_id res chain seq x y z
N ILE A 1 10.90 -11.94 7.48
CA ILE A 1 10.88 -10.61 6.86
C ILE A 1 10.04 -9.64 7.70
N LYS A 2 8.82 -9.99 8.11
CA LYS A 2 7.97 -9.11 8.96
C LYS A 2 8.61 -8.79 10.31
N GLU A 3 9.40 -9.68 10.86
CA GLU A 3 10.15 -9.45 12.10
C GLU A 3 11.34 -8.50 11.90
N CYS A 4 11.93 -8.51 10.70
CA CYS A 4 13.06 -7.64 10.36
C CYS A 4 12.63 -6.26 9.84
N VAL A 5 11.49 -6.19 9.16
CA VAL A 5 10.94 -4.94 8.61
C VAL A 5 9.61 -4.66 9.31
N GLN A 6 9.71 -3.97 10.44
CA GLN A 6 8.54 -3.57 11.21
C GLN A 6 7.85 -2.38 10.56
N PHE A 7 6.51 -2.38 10.59
CA PHE A 7 5.71 -1.31 10.04
C PHE A 7 5.60 -0.15 11.04
N ASN A 8 6.52 0.79 10.95
CA ASN A 8 6.64 1.93 11.87
C ASN A 8 7.13 3.21 11.15
N ALA A 9 7.29 4.30 11.89
CA ALA A 9 7.68 5.59 11.37
C ALA A 9 9.10 5.63 10.74
N GLU A 10 9.98 4.70 11.08
CA GLU A 10 11.35 4.63 10.54
C GLU A 10 11.38 4.33 9.03
N LEU A 11 10.30 3.76 8.50
CA LEU A 11 10.17 3.50 7.06
C LEU A 11 9.88 4.76 6.24
N ILE A 12 9.36 5.82 6.87
CA ILE A 12 8.98 7.05 6.16
C ILE A 12 10.20 7.70 5.49
N PRO A 13 11.30 8.03 6.18
CA PRO A 13 12.46 8.66 5.53
C PRO A 13 13.08 7.78 4.45
N ILE A 14 13.06 6.45 4.59
CA ILE A 14 13.60 5.53 3.59
C ILE A 14 12.85 5.66 2.25
N ILE A 15 11.52 5.68 2.30
CA ILE A 15 10.69 5.81 1.11
C ILE A 15 10.69 7.25 0.57
N GLU A 16 10.77 8.28 1.45
CA GLU A 16 10.94 9.67 1.03
C GLU A 16 12.24 9.88 0.25
N ASP A 17 13.34 9.32 0.71
CA ASP A 17 14.64 9.45 0.03
C ASP A 17 14.65 8.72 -1.31
N ALA A 18 13.94 7.60 -1.43
CA ALA A 18 13.74 6.93 -2.72
C ALA A 18 12.95 7.82 -3.70
N PHE A 19 11.87 8.49 -3.25
CA PHE A 19 11.13 9.46 -4.07
C PHE A 19 11.97 10.68 -4.46
N LYS A 20 12.78 11.22 -3.53
CA LYS A 20 13.71 12.31 -3.83
C LYS A 20 14.74 11.89 -4.89
N SER A 21 15.33 10.70 -4.74
CA SER A 21 16.30 10.16 -5.69
C SER A 21 15.68 9.99 -7.09
N LEU A 22 14.44 9.53 -7.16
CA LEU A 22 13.69 9.43 -8.41
C LEU A 22 13.48 10.82 -9.04
N SER A 23 13.03 11.80 -8.26
CA SER A 23 12.78 13.16 -8.73
C SER A 23 14.07 13.86 -9.21
N LEU A 24 15.20 13.54 -8.61
CA LEU A 24 16.52 14.08 -8.99
C LEU A 24 17.18 13.34 -10.17
N GLY A 25 16.51 12.37 -10.77
CA GLY A 25 17.06 11.57 -11.87
C GLY A 25 18.20 10.62 -11.46
N LYS A 26 18.34 10.34 -10.16
CA LYS A 26 19.37 9.44 -9.59
C LYS A 26 18.92 7.98 -9.53
N THR A 27 18.03 7.59 -10.43
CA THR A 27 17.49 6.23 -10.46
C THR A 27 17.48 5.68 -11.87
N VAL A 28 17.74 4.38 -12.00
CA VAL A 28 17.52 3.64 -13.24
C VAL A 28 16.31 2.75 -13.01
N MET A 29 15.21 3.06 -13.72
CA MET A 29 13.96 2.29 -13.67
C MET A 29 13.52 1.95 -15.11
N PRO A 30 13.78 0.73 -15.58
CA PRO A 30 13.27 0.30 -16.88
C PRO A 30 11.73 0.17 -16.87
N PRO A 31 11.10 0.14 -18.07
CA PRO A 31 9.67 -0.12 -18.16
C PRO A 31 9.25 -1.40 -17.43
N ILE A 32 8.01 -1.38 -16.91
CA ILE A 32 7.45 -2.52 -16.20
C ILE A 32 7.17 -3.63 -17.21
N LEU A 33 7.67 -4.85 -16.95
CA LEU A 33 7.22 -6.03 -17.64
C LEU A 33 5.95 -6.52 -16.97
N ARG A 34 4.83 -6.52 -17.71
CA ARG A 34 3.53 -6.95 -17.23
C ARG A 34 3.03 -8.16 -18.00
N VAL A 35 2.49 -9.13 -17.27
CA VAL A 35 1.82 -10.31 -17.82
C VAL A 35 0.39 -10.32 -17.31
N ASP A 36 -0.57 -10.12 -18.21
CA ASP A 36 -1.99 -10.20 -17.90
C ASP A 36 -2.51 -11.62 -18.15
N ILE A 37 -3.24 -12.17 -17.19
CA ILE A 37 -3.85 -13.50 -17.26
C ILE A 37 -5.37 -13.33 -17.10
N GLU A 38 -5.99 -12.77 -18.13
CA GLU A 38 -7.40 -12.33 -18.13
C GLU A 38 -8.38 -13.44 -17.72
N LYS A 39 -8.15 -14.68 -18.18
CA LYS A 39 -8.99 -15.85 -17.85
C LYS A 39 -9.17 -16.03 -16.34
N TYR A 40 -8.18 -15.67 -15.54
CA TYR A 40 -8.19 -15.84 -14.09
C TYR A 40 -8.27 -14.52 -13.33
N HIS A 41 -8.54 -13.41 -14.03
CA HIS A 41 -8.48 -12.06 -13.47
C HIS A 41 -7.18 -11.82 -12.70
N GLY A 42 -6.07 -12.22 -13.32
CA GLY A 42 -4.74 -12.18 -12.75
C GLY A 42 -3.81 -11.28 -13.55
N GLU A 43 -2.82 -10.74 -12.86
CA GLU A 43 -1.73 -9.96 -13.42
C GLU A 43 -0.44 -10.23 -12.65
N SER A 44 0.70 -10.08 -13.31
CA SER A 44 2.01 -10.14 -12.66
C SER A 44 2.92 -9.07 -13.26
N ASP A 45 3.48 -8.23 -12.39
CA ASP A 45 4.41 -7.17 -12.74
C ASP A 45 5.82 -7.53 -12.30
N VAL A 46 6.81 -7.42 -13.20
CA VAL A 46 8.23 -7.44 -12.87
C VAL A 46 8.76 -6.01 -12.96
N LYS A 47 9.36 -5.55 -11.89
CA LYS A 47 9.92 -4.18 -11.75
C LYS A 47 11.34 -4.27 -11.23
N ALA A 48 12.26 -3.54 -11.86
CA ALA A 48 13.61 -3.38 -11.38
C ALA A 48 13.90 -1.89 -11.11
N ALA A 49 14.73 -1.63 -10.12
CA ALA A 49 15.19 -0.27 -9.86
C ALA A 49 16.58 -0.31 -9.21
N TYR A 50 17.45 0.59 -9.66
CA TYR A 50 18.70 0.96 -9.04
C TYR A 50 18.66 2.43 -8.63
N ILE A 51 19.11 2.72 -7.43
CA ILE A 51 19.33 4.10 -6.93
C ILE A 51 20.83 4.33 -6.88
N GLU A 52 21.28 5.41 -7.50
CA GLU A 52 22.70 5.76 -7.56
C GLU A 52 23.30 5.87 -6.15
N GLY A 53 24.46 5.23 -5.96
CA GLY A 53 25.18 5.22 -4.68
C GLY A 53 24.77 4.09 -3.73
N LEU A 54 23.73 3.31 -4.04
CA LEU A 54 23.44 2.10 -3.26
C LEU A 54 24.31 0.92 -3.72
N ASP A 55 24.68 0.08 -2.76
CA ASP A 55 25.48 -1.13 -2.99
C ASP A 55 24.67 -2.29 -3.53
N SER A 56 23.37 -2.10 -3.69
CA SER A 56 22.44 -3.14 -4.16
C SER A 56 21.34 -2.52 -5.00
N PHE A 57 20.83 -3.29 -5.96
CA PHE A 57 19.59 -2.98 -6.67
C PHE A 57 18.58 -4.11 -6.52
N ALA A 58 17.31 -3.82 -6.77
CA ALA A 58 16.22 -4.76 -6.55
C ALA A 58 15.48 -5.10 -7.83
N VAL A 59 15.13 -6.38 -7.97
CA VAL A 59 14.11 -6.85 -8.92
C VAL A 59 12.95 -7.42 -8.12
N LYS A 60 11.75 -6.94 -8.39
CA LYS A 60 10.52 -7.34 -7.71
C LYS A 60 9.57 -8.01 -8.69
N VAL A 61 9.00 -9.15 -8.28
CA VAL A 61 7.82 -9.74 -8.89
C VAL A 61 6.64 -9.52 -7.98
N ALA A 62 5.56 -8.91 -8.50
CA ALA A 62 4.33 -8.69 -7.75
C ALA A 62 3.15 -9.19 -8.58
N SER A 63 2.36 -10.10 -8.03
CA SER A 63 1.20 -10.69 -8.69
C SER A 63 -0.09 -10.31 -7.97
N GLY A 64 -1.13 -10.03 -8.75
CA GLY A 64 -2.49 -9.80 -8.29
C GLY A 64 -3.45 -10.77 -8.96
N PHE A 65 -4.15 -11.60 -8.17
CA PHE A 65 -5.19 -12.51 -8.64
C PHE A 65 -6.48 -12.25 -7.87
N PHE A 66 -7.38 -11.50 -8.47
CA PHE A 66 -8.54 -10.91 -7.77
C PHE A 66 -9.66 -11.90 -7.45
N ASN A 67 -9.61 -13.12 -7.99
CA ASN A 67 -10.51 -14.23 -7.62
C ASN A 67 -9.98 -15.11 -6.47
N ASN A 68 -8.71 -14.97 -6.09
CA ASN A 68 -8.08 -15.77 -5.03
C ASN A 68 -8.85 -15.77 -3.69
N PRO A 69 -9.47 -14.66 -3.23
CA PRO A 69 -10.26 -14.67 -2.00
C PRO A 69 -11.40 -15.69 -1.99
N LYS A 70 -11.96 -16.03 -3.16
CA LYS A 70 -13.00 -17.07 -3.30
C LYS A 70 -12.43 -18.49 -3.06
N LEU A 71 -11.11 -18.63 -3.16
CA LEU A 71 -10.38 -19.89 -2.94
C LEU A 71 -9.68 -19.92 -1.56
N GLY A 72 -9.96 -18.92 -0.71
CA GLY A 72 -9.26 -18.76 0.60
C GLY A 72 -7.80 -18.33 0.49
N LEU A 73 -7.37 -17.85 -0.68
CA LEU A 73 -6.00 -17.37 -0.93
C LEU A 73 -5.94 -15.84 -0.92
N PRO A 74 -4.78 -15.23 -0.60
CA PRO A 74 -4.61 -13.79 -0.72
C PRO A 74 -4.66 -13.36 -2.19
N SER A 75 -5.22 -12.19 -2.46
CA SER A 75 -5.28 -11.62 -3.81
C SER A 75 -3.92 -11.11 -4.32
N SER A 76 -3.00 -10.77 -3.44
CA SER A 76 -1.65 -10.33 -3.79
C SER A 76 -0.59 -11.31 -3.29
N ASN A 77 0.47 -11.45 -4.07
CA ASN A 77 1.65 -12.24 -3.73
C ASN A 77 2.89 -11.61 -4.40
N GLY A 78 4.09 -12.03 -4.01
CA GLY A 78 5.30 -11.52 -4.63
C GLY A 78 6.57 -11.98 -3.95
N LEU A 79 7.67 -11.56 -4.55
CA LEU A 79 9.02 -11.73 -4.04
C LEU A 79 9.90 -10.56 -4.46
N MET A 80 11.05 -10.40 -3.82
CA MET A 80 12.13 -9.52 -4.26
C MET A 80 13.45 -10.26 -4.33
N ILE A 81 14.27 -9.87 -5.29
CA ILE A 81 15.67 -10.30 -5.43
C ILE A 81 16.54 -9.07 -5.24
N LEU A 82 17.51 -9.14 -4.35
CA LEU A 82 18.55 -8.14 -4.18
C LEU A 82 19.82 -8.63 -4.87
N LEU A 83 20.39 -7.75 -5.69
CA LEU A 83 21.63 -8.01 -6.42
C LEU A 83 22.66 -6.95 -6.03
N ASP A 84 23.90 -7.35 -5.99
CA ASP A 84 25.04 -6.44 -5.80
C ASP A 84 25.17 -5.50 -7.00
N SER A 85 25.29 -4.19 -6.75
CA SER A 85 25.28 -3.19 -7.83
C SER A 85 26.59 -3.13 -8.64
N GLN A 86 27.69 -3.71 -8.15
CA GLN A 86 28.97 -3.73 -8.85
C GLN A 86 29.18 -5.02 -9.66
N THR A 87 28.71 -6.14 -9.12
CA THR A 87 29.03 -7.47 -9.67
C THR A 87 27.82 -8.19 -10.26
N GLY A 88 26.60 -7.74 -9.94
CA GLY A 88 25.36 -8.43 -10.32
C GLY A 88 25.12 -9.75 -9.56
N VAL A 89 25.93 -10.09 -8.57
CA VAL A 89 25.76 -11.31 -7.78
C VAL A 89 24.49 -11.20 -6.92
N ILE A 90 23.71 -12.27 -6.86
CA ILE A 90 22.51 -12.33 -6.03
C ILE A 90 22.90 -12.33 -4.56
N LYS A 91 22.51 -11.29 -3.83
CA LYS A 91 22.72 -11.14 -2.38
C LYS A 91 21.61 -11.81 -1.57
N SER A 92 20.36 -11.73 -2.03
CA SER A 92 19.20 -12.26 -1.30
C SER A 92 18.01 -12.52 -2.22
N VAL A 93 17.21 -13.54 -1.87
CA VAL A 93 15.87 -13.76 -2.41
C VAL A 93 14.88 -13.66 -1.25
N LEU A 94 14.00 -12.67 -1.31
CA LEU A 94 13.03 -12.36 -0.25
C LEU A 94 11.65 -12.89 -0.65
N LEU A 95 11.28 -14.05 -0.11
CA LEU A 95 9.95 -14.66 -0.32
C LEU A 95 8.96 -14.06 0.69
N ASP A 96 8.62 -12.80 0.48
CA ASP A 96 7.82 -11.97 1.40
C ASP A 96 6.31 -12.10 1.21
N LYS A 97 5.88 -12.84 0.18
CA LYS A 97 4.47 -12.98 -0.20
C LYS A 97 3.77 -11.64 -0.46
N GLY A 98 4.51 -10.64 -0.93
CA GLY A 98 4.01 -9.30 -1.23
C GLY A 98 4.00 -8.33 -0.04
N TYR A 99 4.50 -8.71 1.12
CA TYR A 99 4.51 -7.85 2.32
C TYR A 99 5.23 -6.53 2.11
N LEU A 100 6.43 -6.54 1.53
CA LEU A 100 7.20 -5.31 1.27
C LEU A 100 6.52 -4.42 0.22
N THR A 101 5.78 -5.03 -0.72
CA THR A 101 4.94 -4.28 -1.67
C THR A 101 3.82 -3.56 -0.95
N ASP A 102 3.16 -4.21 -0.01
CA ASP A 102 2.08 -3.62 0.78
C ASP A 102 2.62 -2.50 1.68
N VAL A 103 3.71 -2.75 2.38
CA VAL A 103 4.37 -1.79 3.27
C VAL A 103 4.75 -0.50 2.52
N ARG A 104 5.52 -0.60 1.42
CA ARG A 104 5.96 0.60 0.68
C ARG A 104 4.77 1.36 0.08
N THR A 105 3.68 0.66 -0.28
CA THR A 105 2.48 1.30 -0.83
C THR A 105 1.76 2.11 0.24
N ALA A 106 1.62 1.57 1.43
CA ALA A 106 1.00 2.26 2.55
C ALA A 106 1.81 3.49 3.00
N ILE A 107 3.13 3.34 3.13
CA ILE A 107 4.03 4.46 3.47
C ILE A 107 3.99 5.56 2.40
N ALA A 108 3.94 5.21 1.11
CA ALA A 108 3.80 6.20 0.04
C ALA A 108 2.52 7.04 0.17
N GLY A 109 1.39 6.41 0.56
CA GLY A 109 0.14 7.12 0.86
C GLY A 109 0.26 8.08 2.05
N ALA A 110 0.96 7.66 3.10
CA ALA A 110 1.24 8.51 4.25
C ALA A 110 2.14 9.69 3.88
N ILE A 111 3.18 9.48 3.08
CA ILE A 111 4.07 10.55 2.57
C ILE A 111 3.27 11.55 1.74
N ALA A 112 2.42 11.09 0.83
CA ALA A 112 1.53 11.97 0.07
C ALA A 112 0.65 12.81 0.99
N SER A 113 0.04 12.21 1.99
CA SER A 113 -0.77 12.92 2.98
C SER A 113 0.07 13.89 3.84
N LYS A 114 1.28 13.51 4.23
CA LYS A 114 2.20 14.37 5.00
C LYS A 114 2.49 15.70 4.30
N TYR A 115 2.66 15.68 3.00
CA TYR A 115 3.05 16.87 2.23
C TYR A 115 1.88 17.59 1.56
N LEU A 116 0.79 16.90 1.24
CA LEU A 116 -0.29 17.44 0.42
C LEU A 116 -1.59 17.71 1.19
N SER A 117 -1.81 17.09 2.35
CA SER A 117 -2.99 17.39 3.17
C SER A 117 -2.73 18.55 4.13
N ASN A 118 -3.81 19.20 4.57
CA ASN A 118 -3.74 20.20 5.62
C ASN A 118 -3.16 19.57 6.91
N PRO A 119 -2.22 20.20 7.62
CA PRO A 119 -1.68 19.71 8.89
C PRO A 119 -2.75 19.36 9.92
N GLU A 120 -3.87 20.11 9.94
CA GLU A 120 -5.01 19.92 10.86
C GLU A 120 -6.00 18.82 10.40
N SER A 121 -5.70 18.13 9.28
CA SER A 121 -6.56 17.04 8.78
C SER A 121 -6.71 15.95 9.82
N SER A 122 -7.96 15.63 10.17
CA SER A 122 -8.30 14.71 11.27
C SER A 122 -9.40 13.70 10.91
N THR A 123 -10.12 13.93 9.80
CA THR A 123 -11.19 13.05 9.34
C THR A 123 -10.81 12.36 8.03
N VAL A 124 -10.87 11.05 8.00
CA VAL A 124 -10.48 10.21 6.84
C VAL A 124 -11.69 9.45 6.31
N ALA A 125 -11.90 9.51 5.01
CA ALA A 125 -12.81 8.60 4.31
C ALA A 125 -11.99 7.46 3.68
N ILE A 126 -12.45 6.21 3.87
CA ILE A 126 -11.85 5.01 3.29
C ILE A 126 -12.87 4.31 2.43
N ILE A 127 -12.55 4.15 1.14
CA ILE A 127 -13.33 3.39 0.17
C ILE A 127 -12.59 2.08 -0.14
N GLY A 128 -13.13 0.98 0.40
CA GLY A 128 -12.52 -0.35 0.38
C GLY A 128 -12.16 -0.86 1.77
N THR A 129 -12.12 -2.19 1.93
CA THR A 129 -11.90 -2.86 3.23
C THR A 129 -10.82 -3.95 3.13
N GLY A 130 -9.91 -3.79 2.17
CA GLY A 130 -8.81 -4.72 1.95
C GLY A 130 -7.59 -4.46 2.84
N ILE A 131 -6.50 -5.18 2.55
CA ILE A 131 -5.23 -5.02 3.27
C ILE A 131 -4.66 -3.60 3.15
N GLN A 132 -4.76 -2.99 1.96
CA GLN A 132 -4.28 -1.63 1.73
C GLN A 132 -5.11 -0.57 2.48
N ALA A 133 -6.44 -0.76 2.61
CA ALA A 133 -7.27 0.12 3.42
C ALA A 133 -6.77 0.20 4.87
N ARG A 134 -6.42 -0.96 5.45
CA ARG A 134 -5.88 -1.05 6.81
C ARG A 134 -4.49 -0.45 6.90
N MET A 135 -3.57 -0.88 6.03
CA MET A 135 -2.17 -0.47 6.13
C MET A 135 -1.97 1.02 5.82
N GLN A 136 -2.74 1.58 4.88
CA GLN A 136 -2.69 3.02 4.61
C GLN A 136 -3.26 3.86 5.76
N LEU A 137 -4.30 3.36 6.44
CA LEU A 137 -4.77 4.01 7.65
C LEU A 137 -3.70 3.97 8.77
N GLU A 138 -3.10 2.80 9.01
CA GLU A 138 -2.01 2.65 9.99
C GLU A 138 -0.84 3.61 9.66
N ALA A 139 -0.42 3.65 8.40
CA ALA A 139 0.63 4.56 7.95
C ALA A 139 0.27 6.04 8.12
N LEU A 140 -0.99 6.40 7.84
CA LEU A 140 -1.47 7.77 7.94
C LEU A 140 -1.42 8.27 9.39
N THR A 141 -1.73 7.42 10.37
CA THR A 141 -1.62 7.79 11.80
C THR A 141 -0.20 8.07 12.26
N LEU A 142 0.81 7.69 11.50
CA LEU A 142 2.22 8.04 11.79
C LEU A 142 2.57 9.49 11.42
N VAL A 143 1.74 10.16 10.60
CA VAL A 143 2.05 11.48 10.03
C VAL A 143 0.94 12.52 10.28
N ARG A 144 -0.25 12.11 10.72
CA ARG A 144 -1.40 12.98 11.01
C ARG A 144 -2.11 12.53 12.28
N ASP A 145 -2.63 13.48 13.04
CA ASP A 145 -3.44 13.23 14.24
C ASP A 145 -4.89 12.95 13.87
N ILE A 146 -5.14 11.76 13.34
CA ILE A 146 -6.45 11.34 12.88
C ILE A 146 -7.38 11.06 14.07
N LYS A 147 -8.65 11.50 13.97
CA LYS A 147 -9.68 11.35 15.00
C LYS A 147 -10.87 10.53 14.53
N LYS A 148 -11.27 10.70 13.25
CA LYS A 148 -12.50 10.11 12.70
C LYS A 148 -12.20 9.35 11.42
N ILE A 149 -12.79 8.16 11.29
CA ILE A 149 -12.65 7.30 10.13
C ILE A 149 -14.04 6.94 9.61
N ASN A 150 -14.35 7.39 8.42
CA ASN A 150 -15.54 7.02 7.67
C ASN A 150 -15.17 5.87 6.73
N VAL A 151 -15.89 4.76 6.78
CA VAL A 151 -15.56 3.57 5.99
C VAL A 151 -16.74 3.16 5.12
N TRP A 152 -16.45 2.87 3.86
CA TRP A 152 -17.42 2.30 2.93
C TRP A 152 -16.82 1.16 2.12
N SER A 153 -17.63 0.15 1.87
CA SER A 153 -17.40 -0.87 0.84
C SER A 153 -18.73 -1.31 0.23
N ARG A 154 -18.66 -2.01 -0.90
CA ARG A 154 -19.87 -2.53 -1.60
C ARG A 154 -20.73 -3.47 -0.76
N ASP A 155 -20.21 -3.99 0.32
CA ASP A 155 -20.88 -4.89 1.25
C ASP A 155 -20.72 -4.33 2.66
N ILE A 156 -21.81 -3.86 3.24
CA ILE A 156 -21.82 -3.23 4.57
C ILE A 156 -21.34 -4.20 5.67
N ASN A 157 -21.56 -5.50 5.50
CA ASN A 157 -21.06 -6.49 6.47
C ASN A 157 -19.52 -6.55 6.45
N LYS A 158 -18.89 -6.41 5.27
CA LYS A 158 -17.44 -6.31 5.17
C LYS A 158 -16.91 -5.01 5.77
N THR A 159 -17.68 -3.91 5.68
CA THR A 159 -17.35 -2.66 6.34
C THR A 159 -17.35 -2.83 7.85
N HIS A 160 -18.38 -3.43 8.43
CA HIS A 160 -18.44 -3.72 9.86
C HIS A 160 -17.32 -4.67 10.33
N ALA A 161 -17.09 -5.76 9.60
CA ALA A 161 -16.00 -6.69 9.91
C ALA A 161 -14.60 -6.03 9.84
N TYR A 162 -14.39 -5.12 8.89
CA TYR A 162 -13.17 -4.33 8.80
C TYR A 162 -13.00 -3.44 10.04
N ILE A 163 -14.03 -2.68 10.40
CA ILE A 163 -14.03 -1.80 11.57
C ILE A 163 -13.73 -2.59 12.83
N GLU A 164 -14.45 -3.70 13.07
CA GLU A 164 -14.22 -4.57 14.23
C GLU A 164 -12.78 -5.07 14.32
N LYS A 165 -12.19 -5.43 13.18
CA LYS A 165 -10.81 -5.92 13.13
C LYS A 165 -9.79 -4.80 13.40
N VAL A 166 -9.99 -3.62 12.80
CA VAL A 166 -9.01 -2.53 12.86
C VAL A 166 -9.08 -1.79 14.18
N SER A 167 -10.26 -1.61 14.76
CA SER A 167 -10.45 -0.94 16.06
C SER A 167 -9.79 -1.67 17.24
N LYS A 168 -9.46 -2.96 17.08
CA LYS A 168 -8.69 -3.70 18.11
C LYS A 168 -7.26 -3.16 18.28
N ASN A 169 -6.69 -2.56 17.24
CA ASN A 169 -5.31 -2.07 17.24
C ASN A 169 -5.22 -0.54 17.13
N ILE A 170 -6.27 0.11 16.63
CA ILE A 170 -6.32 1.55 16.38
C ILE A 170 -7.52 2.12 17.13
N ASN A 171 -7.25 2.85 18.20
CA ASN A 171 -8.29 3.46 19.03
C ASN A 171 -8.75 4.81 18.45
N LEU A 172 -9.58 4.77 17.41
CA LEU A 172 -10.16 5.93 16.73
C LEU A 172 -11.68 5.77 16.57
N ASN A 173 -12.37 6.86 16.23
CA ASN A 173 -13.81 6.86 16.01
C ASN A 173 -14.15 6.38 14.59
N PHE A 174 -14.67 5.17 14.46
CA PHE A 174 -15.07 4.59 13.18
C PHE A 174 -16.59 4.73 12.96
N THR A 175 -16.97 5.07 11.72
CA THR A 175 -18.36 5.10 11.26
C THR A 175 -18.48 4.33 9.95
N ALA A 176 -19.39 3.35 9.90
CA ALA A 176 -19.73 2.63 8.68
C ALA A 176 -20.76 3.44 7.87
N PHE A 177 -20.56 3.49 6.56
CA PHE A 177 -21.48 4.12 5.61
C PHE A 177 -21.97 3.10 4.58
N ASP A 178 -23.17 3.28 4.09
CA ASP A 178 -23.82 2.43 3.08
C ASP A 178 -23.75 3.00 1.66
N ASN A 179 -23.32 4.27 1.53
CA ASN A 179 -23.15 4.91 0.21
C ASN A 179 -21.88 5.76 0.16
N THR A 180 -21.37 5.99 -1.08
CA THR A 180 -20.13 6.70 -1.33
C THR A 180 -20.24 8.22 -1.14
N ASN A 181 -21.42 8.80 -1.35
CA ASN A 181 -21.59 10.24 -1.23
C ASN A 181 -21.48 10.72 0.22
N ASP A 182 -22.01 9.94 1.15
CA ASP A 182 -21.99 10.31 2.56
C ASP A 182 -20.63 9.99 3.22
N VAL A 183 -19.97 8.92 2.83
CA VAL A 183 -18.65 8.56 3.39
C VAL A 183 -17.61 9.65 3.18
N VAL A 184 -17.65 10.38 2.06
CA VAL A 184 -16.68 11.43 1.72
C VAL A 184 -17.04 12.81 2.28
N LYS A 185 -18.28 13.00 2.76
CA LYS A 185 -18.69 14.28 3.33
C LYS A 185 -17.84 14.64 4.56
N ASN A 186 -17.33 15.86 4.56
CA ASN A 186 -16.49 16.40 5.62
C ASN A 186 -15.22 15.57 5.91
N ALA A 187 -14.75 14.78 4.94
CA ALA A 187 -13.46 14.12 5.04
C ALA A 187 -12.35 15.06 4.55
N ASP A 188 -11.27 15.15 5.32
CA ASP A 188 -10.09 15.92 4.97
C ASP A 188 -9.18 15.12 4.01
N ILE A 189 -9.17 13.80 4.17
CA ILE A 189 -8.34 12.87 3.38
C ILE A 189 -9.23 11.73 2.88
N LEU A 190 -9.10 11.40 1.59
CA LEU A 190 -9.77 10.26 0.96
C LEU A 190 -8.76 9.19 0.57
N ILE A 191 -8.96 7.98 1.07
CA ILE A 191 -8.18 6.78 0.71
C ILE A 191 -9.08 5.84 -0.10
N THR A 192 -8.71 5.58 -1.36
CA THR A 192 -9.41 4.63 -2.23
C THR A 192 -8.54 3.40 -2.51
N THR A 193 -9.02 2.23 -2.13
CA THR A 193 -8.28 0.96 -2.23
C THR A 193 -9.16 -0.16 -2.75
N THR A 194 -9.82 0.08 -3.88
CA THR A 194 -10.72 -0.89 -4.52
C THR A 194 -10.15 -1.39 -5.84
N PRO A 195 -10.46 -2.62 -6.26
CA PRO A 195 -10.14 -3.13 -7.59
C PRO A 195 -11.14 -2.64 -8.66
N SER A 196 -11.90 -1.58 -8.38
CA SER A 196 -12.90 -1.05 -9.32
C SER A 196 -12.24 -0.52 -10.58
N LYS A 197 -12.77 -0.91 -11.75
CA LYS A 197 -12.37 -0.38 -13.06
C LYS A 197 -13.15 0.89 -13.44
N LYS A 198 -14.13 1.27 -12.64
CA LYS A 198 -14.94 2.48 -12.82
C LYS A 198 -14.78 3.37 -11.58
N PRO A 199 -14.90 4.70 -11.71
CA PRO A 199 -14.99 5.60 -10.57
C PRO A 199 -16.08 5.15 -9.60
N CYS A 200 -15.84 5.33 -8.30
CA CYS A 200 -16.80 5.03 -7.24
C CYS A 200 -17.65 6.25 -6.93
#